data_72702faa3aac71df18819d1074df67b2
#
_entry.id   72702faa3aac71df18819d1074df67b2
#
_cell.length_a   1.000
_cell.length_b   1.000
_cell.length_c   1.000
_cell.angle_alpha   90.00
_cell.angle_beta   90.00
_cell.angle_gamma   90.00
#
_symmetry.space_group_name_H-M   'P 1'
#
loop_
_entity.id
_entity.type
_entity.pdbx_description
1 polymer ?
#
loop_
_entity_poly.entity_id
_entity_poly.type
_entity_poly.pdbx_seq_one_letter_code
_entity_poly.pdbx_strand_id
1 'polypeptide(L)'
;MIGSVLAWLPGRVVALRMRIFALVNGQDAVTIPGPQIGVADFRRVYADPAANGRSRGAALSDLFWYWLSPGAEVHQEHLEAGPRYDEVAKCTRHILVKSKQDSEELTRRVAGHVLDGVGPGLVRLRDEMMPIWAELYYELVFDEPCPPEARDLIVAHADDVASALKCVRPRNMRRRARLTKYLGQRLADVPHPLPESLTPAEQAYYLQGTFFTTAVVQMSEAMAHLLMKIAQDDSVQQRLVDHPEDIDRVIDDGLREYPLFGIAHRITTADIELNHLTIPAGTVLCFSYPDFAEQSTKDDFIPFGVAQNRACPARGLAPPTMRVVAQEVLRRFSLASTAAHTRSIPNRGPVLLTPRGARHRRRPLVWIAVRDRWEDVWRSFAQLVFGTYMVLDARRQALCSTYFAGGNR
;
A
#
# COMPACT_ATOMS: atom_id res chain seq x y z
N MET A 1 28.93 15.26 16.61
CA MET A 1 29.42 14.85 15.28
C MET A 1 28.82 13.54 14.78
N ILE A 2 28.94 12.39 15.48
CA ILE A 2 28.40 11.10 15.00
C ILE A 2 26.89 11.15 14.77
N GLY A 3 26.12 11.77 15.66
CA GLY A 3 24.65 11.91 15.50
C GLY A 3 24.23 12.73 14.29
N SER A 4 25.01 13.77 13.92
CA SER A 4 24.74 14.60 12.74
C SER A 4 25.03 13.87 11.43
N VAL A 5 26.09 13.03 11.41
CA VAL A 5 26.44 12.20 10.24
C VAL A 5 25.38 11.10 10.04
N LEU A 6 24.91 10.45 11.12
CA LEU A 6 23.87 9.43 11.06
C LEU A 6 22.51 9.99 10.60
N ALA A 7 22.22 11.25 10.88
CA ALA A 7 21.00 11.91 10.40
C ALA A 7 21.10 12.40 8.93
N TRP A 8 22.29 12.83 8.51
CA TRP A 8 22.52 13.41 7.18
C TRP A 8 22.69 12.37 6.07
N LEU A 9 23.38 11.24 6.37
CA LEU A 9 23.75 10.24 5.36
C LEU A 9 22.54 9.58 4.68
N PRO A 10 21.48 9.11 5.37
CA PRO A 10 20.33 8.50 4.73
C PRO A 10 19.66 9.41 3.69
N GLY A 11 19.50 10.69 3.98
CA GLY A 11 18.90 11.65 3.05
C GLY A 11 19.70 11.80 1.76
N ARG A 12 21.03 11.81 1.84
CA ARG A 12 21.90 11.88 0.65
C ARG A 12 21.83 10.61 -0.20
N VAL A 13 21.81 9.45 0.43
CA VAL A 13 21.69 8.16 -0.27
C VAL A 13 20.33 8.05 -0.96
N VAL A 14 19.24 8.48 -0.31
CA VAL A 14 17.92 8.54 -0.93
C VAL A 14 17.90 9.49 -2.12
N ALA A 15 18.49 10.70 -1.99
CA ALA A 15 18.58 11.66 -3.10
C ALA A 15 19.36 11.09 -4.29
N LEU A 16 20.47 10.39 -4.04
CA LEU A 16 21.23 9.71 -5.11
C LEU A 16 20.38 8.63 -5.79
N ARG A 17 19.68 7.80 -5.02
CA ARG A 17 18.77 6.77 -5.57
C ARG A 17 17.69 7.39 -6.46
N MET A 18 17.06 8.48 -6.02
CA MET A 18 16.04 9.16 -6.81
C MET A 18 16.58 9.72 -8.12
N ARG A 19 17.81 10.25 -8.11
CA ARG A 19 18.48 10.68 -9.36
C ARG A 19 18.75 9.53 -10.30
N ILE A 20 19.20 8.37 -9.80
CA ILE A 20 19.40 7.16 -10.62
C ILE A 20 18.05 6.73 -11.22
N PHE A 21 16.97 6.72 -10.44
CA PHE A 21 15.64 6.36 -10.91
C PHE A 21 15.16 7.30 -12.03
N ALA A 22 15.30 8.60 -11.86
CA ALA A 22 14.95 9.59 -12.87
C ALA A 22 15.77 9.40 -14.16
N LEU A 23 17.08 9.22 -14.03
CA LEU A 23 17.97 8.99 -15.17
C LEU A 23 17.62 7.72 -15.96
N VAL A 24 17.33 6.62 -15.28
CA VAL A 24 17.03 5.34 -15.92
C VAL A 24 15.65 5.34 -16.58
N ASN A 25 14.66 5.99 -15.96
CA ASN A 25 13.31 6.04 -16.51
C ASN A 25 13.12 7.09 -17.60
N GLY A 26 13.98 8.10 -17.70
CA GLY A 26 14.15 8.97 -18.86
C GLY A 26 12.90 9.67 -19.39
N GLN A 27 11.90 9.97 -18.56
CA GLN A 27 10.65 10.58 -18.99
C GLN A 27 10.37 11.88 -18.26
N ASP A 28 9.98 12.89 -19.07
CA ASP A 28 9.38 14.11 -18.57
C ASP A 28 7.92 13.82 -18.16
N ALA A 29 7.73 13.53 -16.89
CA ALA A 29 6.41 13.39 -16.31
C ALA A 29 5.93 14.73 -15.76
N VAL A 30 4.68 15.08 -15.98
CA VAL A 30 4.03 16.24 -15.38
C VAL A 30 3.65 15.89 -13.93
N THR A 31 4.33 16.51 -12.97
CA THR A 31 4.02 16.34 -11.54
C THR A 31 2.84 17.23 -11.15
N ILE A 32 1.90 16.67 -10.40
CA ILE A 32 0.70 17.37 -9.90
C ILE A 32 0.57 17.10 -8.38
N PRO A 33 0.56 18.12 -7.51
CA PRO A 33 0.82 19.53 -7.80
C PRO A 33 2.27 19.78 -8.26
N GLY A 34 2.45 20.75 -9.13
CA GLY A 34 3.75 21.11 -9.68
C GLY A 34 3.73 22.48 -10.35
N PRO A 35 4.82 22.84 -11.03
CA PRO A 35 4.94 24.18 -11.64
C PRO A 35 3.89 24.50 -12.71
N GLN A 36 3.41 23.48 -13.41
CA GLN A 36 2.45 23.64 -14.51
C GLN A 36 1.00 23.51 -14.05
N ILE A 37 0.74 22.60 -13.10
CA ILE A 37 -0.60 22.26 -12.62
C ILE A 37 -0.59 22.31 -11.11
N GLY A 38 -1.33 23.25 -10.55
CA GLY A 38 -1.36 23.49 -9.11
C GLY A 38 -2.25 22.52 -8.33
N VAL A 39 -2.28 22.70 -7.02
CA VAL A 39 -3.10 21.90 -6.09
C VAL A 39 -4.60 22.02 -6.39
N ALA A 40 -5.06 23.18 -6.84
CA ALA A 40 -6.47 23.44 -7.17
C ALA A 40 -6.99 22.55 -8.32
N ASP A 41 -6.14 22.20 -9.27
CA ASP A 41 -6.51 21.37 -10.42
C ASP A 41 -6.29 19.87 -10.16
N PHE A 42 -5.67 19.49 -9.04
CA PHE A 42 -5.36 18.08 -8.75
C PHE A 42 -6.58 17.17 -8.89
N ARG A 43 -7.68 17.48 -8.19
CA ARG A 43 -8.90 16.64 -8.23
C ARG A 43 -9.56 16.67 -9.61
N ARG A 44 -9.56 17.82 -10.29
CA ARG A 44 -10.12 17.97 -11.62
C ARG A 44 -9.40 17.07 -12.61
N VAL A 45 -8.07 17.18 -12.69
CA VAL A 45 -7.27 16.34 -13.61
C VAL A 45 -7.32 14.86 -13.20
N TYR A 46 -7.30 14.59 -11.89
CA TYR A 46 -7.42 13.20 -11.39
C TYR A 46 -8.77 12.56 -11.76
N ALA A 47 -9.85 13.33 -11.76
CA ALA A 47 -11.20 12.87 -12.11
C ALA A 47 -11.45 12.81 -13.63
N ASP A 48 -10.61 13.43 -14.45
CA ASP A 48 -10.81 13.51 -15.88
C ASP A 48 -10.80 12.12 -16.53
N PRO A 49 -11.80 11.77 -17.36
CA PRO A 49 -11.83 10.48 -18.06
C PRO A 49 -10.61 10.24 -18.94
N ALA A 50 -9.99 11.27 -19.49
CA ALA A 50 -8.77 11.18 -20.27
C ALA A 50 -7.55 10.80 -19.41
N ALA A 51 -7.54 11.08 -18.10
CA ALA A 51 -6.48 10.66 -17.18
C ALA A 51 -6.68 9.20 -16.71
N ASN A 52 -6.94 8.25 -17.63
CA ASN A 52 -7.31 6.89 -17.30
C ASN A 52 -6.34 5.82 -17.83
N GLY A 53 -5.39 6.17 -18.69
CA GLY A 53 -4.35 5.25 -19.15
C GLY A 53 -3.41 4.84 -18.01
N ARG A 54 -2.91 3.62 -18.02
CA ARG A 54 -2.16 3.04 -16.89
C ARG A 54 -0.78 2.53 -17.26
N SER A 55 -0.65 1.88 -18.39
CA SER A 55 0.52 1.07 -18.68
C SER A 55 1.14 1.43 -20.03
N ARG A 56 0.32 1.59 -21.05
CA ARG A 56 0.80 1.73 -22.42
C ARG A 56 1.53 3.05 -22.63
N GLY A 57 2.76 2.95 -23.16
CA GLY A 57 3.53 4.12 -23.61
C GLY A 57 4.40 4.77 -22.54
N ALA A 58 4.39 4.30 -21.29
CA ALA A 58 5.22 4.86 -20.23
C ALA A 58 6.35 3.93 -19.79
N ALA A 59 7.59 4.41 -19.84
CA ALA A 59 8.75 3.67 -19.35
C ALA A 59 8.66 3.31 -17.84
N LEU A 60 8.03 4.18 -17.06
CA LEU A 60 7.78 3.95 -15.64
C LEU A 60 6.88 2.72 -15.39
N SER A 61 6.00 2.38 -16.35
CA SER A 61 5.12 1.22 -16.24
C SER A 61 5.89 -0.09 -16.19
N ASP A 62 7.03 -0.22 -16.86
CA ASP A 62 7.88 -1.41 -16.76
C ASP A 62 8.36 -1.66 -15.35
N LEU A 63 8.64 -0.61 -14.56
CA LEU A 63 9.05 -0.73 -13.17
C LEU A 63 7.90 -1.21 -12.27
N PHE A 64 6.69 -0.67 -12.45
CA PHE A 64 5.53 -1.11 -11.69
C PHE A 64 5.13 -2.55 -12.07
N TRP A 65 5.14 -2.88 -13.36
CA TRP A 65 4.90 -4.25 -13.81
C TRP A 65 5.94 -5.22 -13.26
N TYR A 66 7.20 -4.81 -13.20
CA TYR A 66 8.26 -5.63 -12.63
C TYR A 66 7.96 -6.05 -11.20
N TRP A 67 7.47 -5.17 -10.35
CA TRP A 67 7.16 -5.52 -8.96
C TRP A 67 5.94 -6.44 -8.84
N LEU A 68 4.96 -6.33 -9.73
CA LEU A 68 3.70 -7.08 -9.67
C LEU A 68 3.65 -8.31 -10.57
N SER A 69 4.54 -8.45 -11.55
CA SER A 69 4.56 -9.61 -12.45
C SER A 69 5.11 -10.89 -11.80
N PRO A 70 4.60 -12.07 -12.20
CA PRO A 70 3.51 -12.27 -13.14
C PRO A 70 2.16 -11.84 -12.52
N GLY A 71 1.20 -11.45 -13.37
CA GLY A 71 -0.13 -11.02 -12.95
C GLY A 71 -0.33 -9.50 -12.98
N ALA A 72 0.70 -8.72 -13.37
CA ALA A 72 0.54 -7.28 -13.57
C ALA A 72 -0.49 -6.96 -14.65
N GLU A 73 -0.58 -7.79 -15.68
CA GLU A 73 -1.47 -7.71 -16.83
C GLU A 73 -2.97 -7.84 -16.49
N VAL A 74 -3.28 -8.37 -15.34
CA VAL A 74 -4.66 -8.54 -14.84
C VAL A 74 -4.93 -7.74 -13.56
N HIS A 75 -3.94 -7.01 -13.08
CA HIS A 75 -4.08 -6.19 -11.90
C HIS A 75 -4.89 -4.92 -12.23
N GLN A 76 -5.91 -4.61 -11.42
CA GLN A 76 -6.82 -3.49 -11.65
C GLN A 76 -6.09 -2.15 -11.85
N GLU A 77 -4.96 -1.93 -11.20
CA GLU A 77 -4.16 -0.70 -11.36
C GLU A 77 -3.42 -0.62 -12.69
N HIS A 78 -3.25 -1.73 -13.40
CA HIS A 78 -2.50 -1.78 -14.66
C HIS A 78 -3.35 -2.06 -15.89
N LEU A 79 -4.56 -2.60 -15.70
CA LEU A 79 -5.50 -2.78 -16.80
C LEU A 79 -5.85 -1.43 -17.42
N GLU A 80 -5.78 -1.36 -18.75
CA GLU A 80 -6.29 -0.22 -19.50
C GLU A 80 -7.83 -0.14 -19.40
N ALA A 81 -8.38 1.06 -19.62
CA ALA A 81 -9.82 1.25 -19.66
C ALA A 81 -10.47 0.38 -20.73
N GLY A 82 -11.58 -0.26 -20.40
CA GLY A 82 -12.32 -1.11 -21.33
C GLY A 82 -13.04 -2.26 -20.62
N PRO A 83 -13.71 -3.13 -21.40
CA PRO A 83 -14.58 -4.17 -20.85
C PRO A 83 -13.90 -5.11 -19.86
N ARG A 84 -12.62 -5.45 -20.11
CA ARG A 84 -11.82 -6.31 -19.21
C ARG A 84 -11.58 -5.65 -17.84
N TYR A 85 -11.26 -4.35 -17.84
CA TYR A 85 -11.13 -3.58 -16.59
C TYR A 85 -12.48 -3.49 -15.85
N ASP A 86 -13.56 -3.20 -16.58
CA ASP A 86 -14.88 -3.02 -15.98
C ASP A 86 -15.37 -4.31 -15.30
N GLU A 87 -15.11 -5.45 -15.93
CA GLU A 87 -15.45 -6.76 -15.38
C GLU A 87 -14.61 -7.08 -14.14
N VAL A 88 -13.28 -6.94 -14.20
CA VAL A 88 -12.38 -7.13 -13.05
C VAL A 88 -12.77 -6.22 -11.89
N ALA A 89 -13.05 -4.95 -12.17
CA ALA A 89 -13.48 -3.99 -11.17
C ALA A 89 -14.85 -4.33 -10.56
N LYS A 90 -15.77 -4.86 -11.36
CA LYS A 90 -17.10 -5.33 -10.89
C LYS A 90 -16.96 -6.54 -9.97
N CYS A 91 -16.22 -7.57 -10.37
CA CYS A 91 -15.97 -8.76 -9.55
C CYS A 91 -15.23 -8.40 -8.24
N THR A 92 -14.23 -7.52 -8.32
CA THR A 92 -13.52 -7.03 -7.12
C THR A 92 -14.48 -6.35 -6.13
N ARG A 93 -15.35 -5.47 -6.61
CA ARG A 93 -16.34 -4.82 -5.76
C ARG A 93 -17.32 -5.82 -5.16
N HIS A 94 -17.75 -6.82 -5.94
CA HIS A 94 -18.67 -7.86 -5.48
C HIS A 94 -18.08 -8.63 -4.28
N ILE A 95 -16.83 -9.04 -4.34
CA ILE A 95 -16.13 -9.73 -3.25
C ILE A 95 -15.99 -8.85 -2.00
N LEU A 96 -15.75 -7.53 -2.19
CA LEU A 96 -15.51 -6.61 -1.08
C LEU A 96 -16.79 -6.02 -0.47
N VAL A 97 -17.95 -6.18 -1.14
CA VAL A 97 -19.22 -5.63 -0.63
C VAL A 97 -19.78 -6.54 0.45
N LYS A 98 -19.71 -6.07 1.69
CA LYS A 98 -20.43 -6.61 2.86
C LYS A 98 -21.15 -5.45 3.55
N SER A 99 -22.17 -5.75 4.36
CA SER A 99 -22.76 -4.73 5.21
C SER A 99 -21.70 -4.19 6.19
N LYS A 100 -21.89 -2.98 6.68
CA LYS A 100 -20.99 -2.41 7.69
C LYS A 100 -20.90 -3.31 8.92
N GLN A 101 -22.04 -3.81 9.39
CA GLN A 101 -22.12 -4.68 10.55
C GLN A 101 -21.36 -6.00 10.33
N ASP A 102 -21.60 -6.71 9.21
CA ASP A 102 -20.90 -7.96 8.90
C ASP A 102 -19.39 -7.75 8.78
N SER A 103 -18.99 -6.64 8.15
CA SER A 103 -17.56 -6.29 8.01
C SER A 103 -16.88 -6.03 9.36
N GLU A 104 -17.56 -5.33 10.26
CA GLU A 104 -17.06 -5.03 11.61
C GLU A 104 -17.02 -6.30 12.48
N GLU A 105 -18.03 -7.16 12.39
CA GLU A 105 -18.08 -8.43 13.13
C GLU A 105 -16.99 -9.40 12.66
N LEU A 106 -16.87 -9.60 11.35
CA LEU A 106 -15.81 -10.39 10.75
C LEU A 106 -14.43 -9.88 11.18
N THR A 107 -14.21 -8.58 11.07
CA THR A 107 -12.92 -7.97 11.43
C THR A 107 -12.62 -8.14 12.92
N ARG A 108 -13.62 -7.98 13.80
CA ARG A 108 -13.43 -8.14 15.24
C ARG A 108 -13.04 -9.58 15.60
N ARG A 109 -13.69 -10.55 14.97
CA ARG A 109 -13.39 -11.97 15.19
C ARG A 109 -11.97 -12.32 14.72
N VAL A 110 -11.60 -11.91 13.51
CA VAL A 110 -10.27 -12.17 12.93
C VAL A 110 -9.18 -11.44 13.73
N ALA A 111 -9.37 -10.15 14.00
CA ALA A 111 -8.40 -9.36 14.77
C ALA A 111 -8.27 -9.92 16.21
N GLY A 112 -9.39 -10.33 16.83
CA GLY A 112 -9.40 -10.99 18.13
C GLY A 112 -8.53 -12.24 18.13
N HIS A 113 -8.78 -13.16 17.19
CA HIS A 113 -8.04 -14.42 17.04
C HIS A 113 -6.53 -14.18 16.87
N VAL A 114 -6.14 -13.31 15.95
CA VAL A 114 -4.72 -13.04 15.69
C VAL A 114 -4.04 -12.35 16.88
N LEU A 115 -4.70 -11.34 17.47
CA LEU A 115 -4.14 -10.56 18.59
C LEU A 115 -4.05 -11.37 19.89
N ASP A 116 -4.82 -12.43 20.07
CA ASP A 116 -4.69 -13.35 21.21
C ASP A 116 -3.33 -14.07 21.20
N GLY A 117 -2.68 -14.21 20.04
CA GLY A 117 -1.32 -14.71 19.89
C GLY A 117 -0.22 -13.66 20.10
N VAL A 118 -0.57 -12.38 20.19
CA VAL A 118 0.40 -11.28 20.34
C VAL A 118 0.66 -10.99 21.80
N GLY A 119 1.90 -11.18 22.25
CA GLY A 119 2.33 -10.88 23.61
C GLY A 119 2.82 -9.45 23.81
N PRO A 120 2.89 -8.99 25.08
CA PRO A 120 3.53 -7.72 25.42
C PRO A 120 5.04 -7.80 25.13
N GLY A 121 5.61 -6.69 24.62
CA GLY A 121 7.03 -6.62 24.29
C GLY A 121 7.32 -5.66 23.14
N LEU A 122 8.55 -5.70 22.67
CA LEU A 122 8.97 -4.95 21.50
C LEU A 122 8.59 -5.74 20.23
N VAL A 123 7.69 -5.17 19.44
CA VAL A 123 7.19 -5.74 18.20
C VAL A 123 7.41 -4.81 17.02
N ARG A 124 7.10 -5.26 15.82
CA ARG A 124 7.04 -4.45 14.61
C ARG A 124 5.62 -4.45 14.08
N LEU A 125 4.95 -3.31 14.14
CA LEU A 125 3.52 -3.18 13.85
C LEU A 125 3.10 -3.82 12.52
N ARG A 126 3.89 -3.62 11.45
CA ARG A 126 3.55 -4.22 10.16
C ARG A 126 3.51 -5.74 10.21
N ASP A 127 4.44 -6.34 10.95
CA ASP A 127 4.53 -7.80 11.05
C ASP A 127 3.34 -8.37 11.84
N GLU A 128 2.88 -7.66 12.88
CA GLU A 128 1.71 -8.05 13.68
C GLU A 128 0.37 -7.79 12.96
N MET A 129 0.31 -6.75 12.12
CA MET A 129 -0.93 -6.42 11.40
C MET A 129 -1.15 -7.28 10.16
N MET A 130 -0.09 -7.74 9.51
CA MET A 130 -0.18 -8.46 8.25
C MET A 130 -0.99 -9.76 8.33
N PRO A 131 -0.88 -10.59 9.40
CA PRO A 131 -1.73 -11.77 9.57
C PRO A 131 -3.23 -11.44 9.65
N ILE A 132 -3.61 -10.34 10.32
CA ILE A 132 -5.01 -9.91 10.43
C ILE A 132 -5.61 -9.69 9.03
N TRP A 133 -4.89 -8.96 8.19
CA TRP A 133 -5.37 -8.68 6.83
C TRP A 133 -5.29 -9.89 5.91
N ALA A 134 -4.31 -10.77 6.11
CA ALA A 134 -4.23 -12.04 5.38
C ALA A 134 -5.46 -12.91 5.64
N GLU A 135 -5.83 -13.11 6.91
CA GLU A 135 -7.01 -13.89 7.28
C GLU A 135 -8.30 -13.19 6.85
N LEU A 136 -8.43 -11.87 7.05
CA LEU A 136 -9.63 -11.13 6.66
C LEU A 136 -9.90 -11.23 5.16
N TYR A 137 -8.89 -10.97 4.32
CA TYR A 137 -9.07 -11.05 2.86
C TYR A 137 -9.22 -12.48 2.37
N TYR A 138 -8.65 -13.45 3.06
CA TYR A 138 -8.91 -14.86 2.76
C TYR A 138 -10.39 -15.20 2.96
N GLU A 139 -10.97 -14.83 4.10
CA GLU A 139 -12.38 -15.08 4.37
C GLU A 139 -13.32 -14.27 3.46
N LEU A 140 -12.91 -13.07 3.03
CA LEU A 140 -13.69 -12.32 2.03
C LEU A 140 -13.69 -13.00 0.67
N VAL A 141 -12.62 -13.71 0.29
CA VAL A 141 -12.49 -14.37 -1.01
C VAL A 141 -13.13 -15.76 -1.01
N PHE A 142 -12.94 -16.55 0.06
CA PHE A 142 -13.33 -17.96 0.11
C PHE A 142 -14.56 -18.23 0.97
N ASP A 143 -15.05 -17.25 1.71
CA ASP A 143 -16.16 -17.35 2.68
C ASP A 143 -15.95 -18.48 3.71
N GLU A 144 -14.70 -18.77 4.06
CA GLU A 144 -14.29 -19.76 5.05
C GLU A 144 -13.12 -19.24 5.91
N PRO A 145 -12.91 -19.75 7.14
CA PRO A 145 -11.76 -19.40 7.97
C PRO A 145 -10.44 -19.68 7.27
N CYS A 146 -9.47 -18.76 7.43
CA CYS A 146 -8.16 -18.89 6.79
C CYS A 146 -7.33 -20.01 7.44
N PRO A 147 -6.95 -21.04 6.71
CA PRO A 147 -6.03 -22.05 7.23
C PRO A 147 -4.65 -21.45 7.56
N PRO A 148 -3.97 -21.92 8.63
CA PRO A 148 -2.66 -21.39 9.02
C PRO A 148 -1.62 -21.41 7.89
N GLU A 149 -1.58 -22.47 7.09
CA GLU A 149 -0.68 -22.58 5.94
C GLU A 149 -0.99 -21.55 4.84
N ALA A 150 -2.25 -21.22 4.59
CA ALA A 150 -2.64 -20.19 3.64
C ALA A 150 -2.25 -18.82 4.16
N ARG A 151 -2.54 -18.51 5.43
CA ARG A 151 -2.11 -17.27 6.08
C ARG A 151 -0.60 -17.07 5.95
N ASP A 152 0.19 -18.10 6.28
CA ASP A 152 1.65 -18.02 6.26
C ASP A 152 2.20 -17.81 4.84
N LEU A 153 1.59 -18.42 3.81
CA LEU A 153 1.92 -18.18 2.40
C LEU A 153 1.61 -16.72 2.00
N ILE A 154 0.44 -16.22 2.36
CA ILE A 154 -0.01 -14.86 2.03
C ILE A 154 0.90 -13.85 2.72
N VAL A 155 1.12 -13.98 4.02
CA VAL A 155 1.98 -13.08 4.81
C VAL A 155 3.40 -13.07 4.27
N ALA A 156 4.00 -14.23 4.01
CA ALA A 156 5.35 -14.31 3.48
C ALA A 156 5.47 -13.67 2.10
N HIS A 157 4.47 -13.85 1.23
CA HIS A 157 4.43 -13.22 -0.09
C HIS A 157 4.23 -11.70 0.02
N ALA A 158 3.28 -11.25 0.81
CA ALA A 158 3.01 -9.82 1.02
C ALA A 158 4.23 -9.08 1.60
N ASP A 159 4.94 -9.69 2.57
CA ASP A 159 6.18 -9.12 3.09
C ASP A 159 7.30 -9.03 2.05
N ASP A 160 7.44 -10.06 1.19
CA ASP A 160 8.40 -10.00 0.08
C ASP A 160 8.08 -8.87 -0.90
N VAL A 161 6.80 -8.68 -1.26
CA VAL A 161 6.38 -7.59 -2.16
C VAL A 161 6.60 -6.22 -1.49
N ALA A 162 6.18 -6.05 -0.24
CA ALA A 162 6.41 -4.80 0.50
C ALA A 162 7.91 -4.47 0.60
N SER A 163 8.75 -5.48 0.84
CA SER A 163 10.19 -5.31 0.92
C SER A 163 10.84 -4.96 -0.42
N ALA A 164 10.32 -5.51 -1.52
CA ALA A 164 10.78 -5.19 -2.88
C ALA A 164 10.35 -3.77 -3.29
N LEU A 165 9.08 -3.40 -3.05
CA LEU A 165 8.59 -2.03 -3.29
C LEU A 165 9.37 -0.97 -2.53
N LYS A 166 9.81 -1.29 -1.31
CA LYS A 166 10.67 -0.43 -0.48
C LYS A 166 12.17 -0.55 -0.84
N CYS A 167 12.51 -1.31 -1.87
CA CYS A 167 13.88 -1.56 -2.32
C CYS A 167 14.82 -2.13 -1.23
N VAL A 168 14.30 -2.84 -0.24
CA VAL A 168 15.10 -3.41 0.86
C VAL A 168 15.61 -4.81 0.50
N ARG A 169 14.84 -5.55 -0.31
CA ARG A 169 15.17 -6.90 -0.80
C ARG A 169 14.68 -7.08 -2.23
N PRO A 170 15.32 -7.94 -3.05
CA PRO A 170 14.82 -8.28 -4.37
C PRO A 170 13.53 -9.12 -4.27
N ARG A 171 12.80 -9.23 -5.40
CA ARG A 171 11.59 -10.05 -5.50
C ARG A 171 11.88 -11.53 -5.20
N ASN A 172 10.96 -12.21 -4.52
CA ASN A 172 11.03 -13.64 -4.29
C ASN A 172 10.02 -14.39 -5.19
N MET A 173 10.44 -14.72 -6.39
CA MET A 173 9.60 -15.38 -7.40
C MET A 173 9.16 -16.79 -6.98
N ARG A 174 9.94 -17.50 -6.15
CA ARG A 174 9.58 -18.83 -5.65
C ARG A 174 8.40 -18.77 -4.67
N ARG A 175 8.37 -17.77 -3.78
CA ARG A 175 7.22 -17.58 -2.87
C ARG A 175 5.99 -17.14 -3.64
N ARG A 176 6.15 -16.23 -4.61
CA ARG A 176 5.07 -15.82 -5.49
C ARG A 176 4.45 -17.02 -6.19
N ALA A 177 5.24 -17.87 -6.84
CA ALA A 177 4.77 -19.06 -7.55
C ALA A 177 4.06 -20.07 -6.62
N ARG A 178 4.51 -20.21 -5.38
CA ARG A 178 3.83 -21.08 -4.39
C ARG A 178 2.43 -20.59 -4.07
N LEU A 179 2.27 -19.29 -3.81
CA LEU A 179 0.94 -18.72 -3.56
C LEU A 179 0.05 -18.80 -4.79
N THR A 180 0.58 -18.46 -5.99
CA THR A 180 -0.17 -18.62 -7.25
C THR A 180 -0.67 -20.06 -7.45
N LYS A 181 0.21 -21.05 -7.19
CA LYS A 181 -0.16 -22.47 -7.31
C LYS A 181 -1.28 -22.83 -6.32
N TYR A 182 -1.16 -22.41 -5.06
CA TYR A 182 -2.18 -22.63 -4.04
C TYR A 182 -3.54 -22.06 -4.47
N LEU A 183 -3.55 -20.82 -4.90
CA LEU A 183 -4.77 -20.14 -5.37
C LEU A 183 -5.37 -20.79 -6.62
N GLY A 184 -4.51 -21.20 -7.58
CA GLY A 184 -4.97 -21.90 -8.77
C GLY A 184 -5.64 -23.24 -8.48
N GLN A 185 -5.22 -23.94 -7.42
CA GLN A 185 -5.85 -25.19 -6.96
C GLN A 185 -7.19 -24.96 -6.24
N ARG A 186 -7.44 -23.73 -5.79
CA ARG A 186 -8.60 -23.34 -4.98
C ARG A 186 -9.62 -22.46 -5.74
N LEU A 187 -9.44 -22.26 -7.06
CA LEU A 187 -10.36 -21.41 -7.84
C LEU A 187 -11.80 -21.89 -7.79
N ALA A 188 -12.03 -23.21 -7.79
CA ALA A 188 -13.37 -23.80 -7.73
C ALA A 188 -14.06 -23.62 -6.36
N ASP A 189 -13.27 -23.29 -5.32
CA ASP A 189 -13.80 -23.09 -3.96
C ASP A 189 -14.19 -21.62 -3.70
N VAL A 190 -13.93 -20.71 -4.65
CA VAL A 190 -14.33 -19.30 -4.53
C VAL A 190 -15.84 -19.17 -4.79
N PRO A 191 -16.66 -18.77 -3.79
CA PRO A 191 -18.11 -18.71 -3.93
C PRO A 191 -18.60 -17.47 -4.69
N HIS A 192 -17.67 -16.64 -5.15
CA HIS A 192 -17.95 -15.38 -5.85
C HIS A 192 -17.71 -15.51 -7.35
N PRO A 193 -18.41 -14.73 -8.19
CA PRO A 193 -18.11 -14.67 -9.62
C PRO A 193 -16.70 -14.13 -9.84
N LEU A 194 -15.88 -14.90 -10.53
CA LEU A 194 -14.58 -14.47 -11.01
C LEU A 194 -14.70 -13.88 -12.43
N PRO A 195 -13.78 -12.99 -12.85
CA PRO A 195 -13.85 -12.42 -14.20
C PRO A 195 -13.74 -13.52 -15.27
N GLU A 196 -14.74 -13.64 -16.12
CA GLU A 196 -14.81 -14.66 -17.19
C GLU A 196 -13.84 -14.35 -18.34
N SER A 197 -13.49 -13.08 -18.52
CA SER A 197 -12.46 -12.65 -19.50
C SER A 197 -11.04 -13.07 -19.11
N LEU A 198 -10.86 -13.63 -17.91
CA LEU A 198 -9.57 -14.12 -17.42
C LEU A 198 -9.50 -15.64 -17.52
N THR A 199 -8.40 -16.16 -18.07
CA THR A 199 -8.10 -17.59 -17.99
C THR A 199 -7.92 -18.05 -16.53
N PRO A 200 -8.05 -19.35 -16.19
CA PRO A 200 -7.84 -19.83 -14.82
C PRO A 200 -6.48 -19.42 -14.22
N ALA A 201 -5.42 -19.37 -15.00
CA ALA A 201 -4.12 -18.88 -14.54
C ALA A 201 -4.16 -17.38 -14.21
N GLU A 202 -4.82 -16.58 -15.03
CA GLU A 202 -5.01 -15.15 -14.81
C GLU A 202 -5.96 -14.88 -13.63
N GLN A 203 -6.96 -15.71 -13.41
CA GLN A 203 -7.83 -15.62 -12.22
C GLN A 203 -7.03 -15.84 -10.93
N ALA A 204 -6.10 -16.80 -10.91
CA ALA A 204 -5.20 -16.98 -9.76
C ALA A 204 -4.29 -15.77 -9.56
N TYR A 205 -3.77 -15.15 -10.62
CA TYR A 205 -3.01 -13.90 -10.54
C TYR A 205 -3.85 -12.73 -10.08
N TYR A 206 -5.10 -12.63 -10.54
CA TYR A 206 -6.05 -11.62 -10.10
C TYR A 206 -6.30 -11.69 -8.58
N LEU A 207 -6.62 -12.87 -8.06
CA LEU A 207 -6.82 -13.07 -6.62
C LEU A 207 -5.55 -12.72 -5.84
N GLN A 208 -4.40 -13.23 -6.28
CA GLN A 208 -3.12 -12.96 -5.65
C GLN A 208 -2.77 -11.46 -5.66
N GLY A 209 -2.88 -10.80 -6.81
CA GLY A 209 -2.50 -9.40 -6.98
C GLY A 209 -3.42 -8.46 -6.20
N THR A 210 -4.72 -8.63 -6.33
CA THR A 210 -5.73 -7.73 -5.78
C THR A 210 -5.88 -7.91 -4.26
N PHE A 211 -6.16 -9.13 -3.81
CA PHE A 211 -6.52 -9.38 -2.40
C PHE A 211 -5.30 -9.72 -1.54
N PHE A 212 -4.43 -10.63 -2.00
CA PHE A 212 -3.34 -11.18 -1.19
C PHE A 212 -1.99 -10.44 -1.33
N THR A 213 -1.89 -9.53 -2.29
CA THR A 213 -0.75 -8.63 -2.41
C THR A 213 -1.14 -7.22 -2.04
N THR A 214 -1.92 -6.55 -2.90
CA THR A 214 -2.19 -5.11 -2.79
C THR A 214 -2.97 -4.80 -1.52
N ALA A 215 -4.07 -5.51 -1.26
CA ALA A 215 -4.90 -5.22 -0.10
C ALA A 215 -4.17 -5.54 1.22
N VAL A 216 -3.54 -6.71 1.34
CA VAL A 216 -2.80 -7.09 2.56
C VAL A 216 -1.65 -6.12 2.83
N VAL A 217 -0.84 -5.78 1.83
CA VAL A 217 0.29 -4.84 1.98
C VAL A 217 -0.21 -3.46 2.39
N GLN A 218 -1.20 -2.92 1.68
CA GLN A 218 -1.67 -1.55 1.92
C GLN A 218 -2.36 -1.41 3.27
N MET A 219 -3.21 -2.36 3.64
CA MET A 219 -3.91 -2.32 4.93
C MET A 219 -2.93 -2.51 6.10
N SER A 220 -1.93 -3.36 5.96
CA SER A 220 -0.88 -3.54 6.98
C SER A 220 -0.04 -2.28 7.16
N GLU A 221 0.30 -1.60 6.08
CA GLU A 221 1.03 -0.33 6.13
C GLU A 221 0.15 0.79 6.73
N ALA A 222 -1.12 0.91 6.31
CA ALA A 222 -2.05 1.89 6.85
C ALA A 222 -2.23 1.73 8.37
N MET A 223 -2.41 0.49 8.83
CA MET A 223 -2.51 0.21 10.26
C MET A 223 -1.21 0.46 11.02
N ALA A 224 -0.07 0.13 10.43
CA ALA A 224 1.23 0.43 11.04
C ALA A 224 1.44 1.94 11.16
N HIS A 225 1.04 2.74 10.17
CA HIS A 225 1.07 4.21 10.25
C HIS A 225 0.15 4.73 11.34
N LEU A 226 -1.10 4.28 11.35
CA LEU A 226 -2.10 4.69 12.35
C LEU A 226 -1.64 4.39 13.78
N LEU A 227 -1.24 3.14 14.04
CA LEU A 227 -0.82 2.70 15.37
C LEU A 227 0.51 3.35 15.79
N MET A 228 1.43 3.63 14.84
CA MET A 228 2.66 4.37 15.13
C MET A 228 2.36 5.81 15.56
N LYS A 229 1.44 6.49 14.86
CA LYS A 229 0.98 7.83 15.23
C LYS A 229 0.38 7.83 16.64
N ILE A 230 -0.47 6.87 16.96
CA ILE A 230 -1.06 6.70 18.30
C ILE A 230 0.03 6.39 19.35
N ALA A 231 1.02 5.56 19.02
CA ALA A 231 2.10 5.16 19.92
C ALA A 231 3.08 6.30 20.27
N GLN A 232 3.06 7.39 19.51
CA GLN A 232 3.92 8.56 19.72
C GLN A 232 3.24 9.68 20.50
N ASP A 233 1.94 9.57 20.77
CA ASP A 233 1.16 10.56 21.47
C ASP A 233 0.23 9.92 22.53
N ASP A 234 0.69 9.91 23.77
CA ASP A 234 -0.06 9.34 24.90
C ASP A 234 -1.42 10.03 25.08
N SER A 235 -1.54 11.33 24.74
CA SER A 235 -2.79 12.08 24.88
C SER A 235 -3.84 11.64 23.86
N VAL A 236 -3.41 11.39 22.61
CA VAL A 236 -4.26 10.80 21.56
C VAL A 236 -4.70 9.40 21.98
N GLN A 237 -3.76 8.58 22.45
CA GLN A 237 -4.06 7.22 22.90
C GLN A 237 -5.06 7.18 24.04
N GLN A 238 -4.90 8.05 25.05
CA GLN A 238 -5.83 8.12 26.17
C GLN A 238 -7.22 8.59 25.71
N ARG A 239 -7.27 9.64 24.88
CA ARG A 239 -8.54 10.13 24.34
C ARG A 239 -9.30 9.04 23.56
N LEU A 240 -8.62 8.23 22.77
CA LEU A 240 -9.24 7.13 22.00
C LEU A 240 -9.78 6.00 22.91
N VAL A 241 -9.28 5.89 24.12
CA VAL A 241 -9.82 4.96 25.12
C VAL A 241 -11.06 5.51 25.78
N ASP A 242 -11.04 6.80 26.12
CA ASP A 242 -12.15 7.48 26.77
C ASP A 242 -13.30 7.78 25.79
N HIS A 243 -12.94 8.05 24.52
CA HIS A 243 -13.82 8.40 23.42
C HIS A 243 -13.49 7.57 22.16
N PRO A 244 -13.91 6.27 22.10
CA PRO A 244 -13.60 5.38 20.98
C PRO A 244 -14.16 5.84 19.62
N GLU A 245 -15.17 6.72 19.62
CA GLU A 245 -15.77 7.34 18.44
C GLU A 245 -14.81 8.30 17.71
N ASP A 246 -13.83 8.87 18.40
CA ASP A 246 -12.84 9.77 17.81
C ASP A 246 -11.85 9.09 16.86
N ILE A 247 -11.85 7.75 16.80
CA ILE A 247 -10.89 6.97 16.00
C ILE A 247 -10.98 7.29 14.51
N ASP A 248 -12.16 7.58 13.97
CA ASP A 248 -12.35 7.88 12.54
C ASP A 248 -11.57 9.14 12.15
N ARG A 249 -11.60 10.16 13.00
CA ARG A 249 -10.83 11.38 12.78
C ARG A 249 -9.32 11.09 12.77
N VAL A 250 -8.85 10.21 13.66
CA VAL A 250 -7.43 9.84 13.72
C VAL A 250 -7.02 9.01 12.50
N ILE A 251 -7.93 8.18 11.97
CA ILE A 251 -7.73 7.45 10.71
C ILE A 251 -7.59 8.43 9.54
N ASP A 252 -8.50 9.39 9.41
CA ASP A 252 -8.48 10.39 8.32
C ASP A 252 -7.20 11.24 8.38
N ASP A 253 -6.84 11.73 9.58
CA ASP A 253 -5.60 12.47 9.79
C ASP A 253 -4.36 11.61 9.47
N GLY A 254 -4.37 10.32 9.83
CA GLY A 254 -3.29 9.39 9.54
C GLY A 254 -3.12 9.09 8.04
N LEU A 255 -4.22 8.85 7.34
CA LEU A 255 -4.20 8.61 5.89
C LEU A 255 -3.72 9.85 5.11
N ARG A 256 -3.99 11.04 5.61
CA ARG A 256 -3.53 12.29 5.01
C ARG A 256 -2.05 12.55 5.30
N GLU A 257 -1.62 12.40 6.54
CA GLU A 257 -0.24 12.66 6.96
C GLU A 257 0.74 11.64 6.37
N TYR A 258 0.29 10.40 6.24
CA TYR A 258 1.09 9.29 5.73
C TYR A 258 0.40 8.59 4.53
N PRO A 259 0.22 9.27 3.40
CA PRO A 259 -0.42 8.67 2.25
C PRO A 259 0.34 7.42 1.78
N LEU A 260 -0.41 6.33 1.58
CA LEU A 260 0.15 5.03 1.20
C LEU A 260 0.85 5.08 -0.16
N PHE A 261 0.26 5.82 -1.09
CA PHE A 261 0.88 6.10 -2.39
C PHE A 261 1.71 7.37 -2.30
N GLY A 262 2.97 7.30 -2.71
CA GLY A 262 3.79 8.48 -2.88
C GLY A 262 3.40 9.23 -4.14
N ILE A 263 3.40 8.50 -5.23
CA ILE A 263 3.03 8.99 -6.56
C ILE A 263 2.10 7.98 -7.19
N ALA A 264 0.91 8.44 -7.62
CA ALA A 264 0.06 7.69 -8.52
C ALA A 264 0.31 8.19 -9.94
N HIS A 265 0.81 7.31 -10.82
CA HIS A 265 1.00 7.68 -12.22
C HIS A 265 -0.23 7.33 -13.04
N ARG A 266 -0.47 8.14 -14.06
CA ARG A 266 -1.48 7.94 -15.10
C ARG A 266 -0.96 8.42 -16.44
N ILE A 267 -1.59 7.96 -17.51
CA ILE A 267 -1.26 8.37 -18.86
C ILE A 267 -2.54 8.94 -19.48
N THR A 268 -2.43 10.12 -20.09
CA THR A 268 -3.58 10.72 -20.79
C THR A 268 -3.91 9.93 -22.05
N THR A 269 -5.18 9.59 -22.23
CA THR A 269 -5.68 8.88 -23.42
C THR A 269 -6.22 9.83 -24.48
N ALA A 270 -6.48 11.07 -24.11
CA ALA A 270 -6.88 12.19 -24.96
C ALA A 270 -6.32 13.49 -24.33
N ASP A 271 -6.44 14.62 -25.06
CA ASP A 271 -6.06 15.93 -24.54
C ASP A 271 -6.97 16.32 -23.37
N ILE A 272 -6.38 16.95 -22.34
CA ILE A 272 -7.11 17.50 -21.19
C ILE A 272 -6.97 19.02 -21.22
N GLU A 273 -8.09 19.71 -21.34
CA GLU A 273 -8.14 21.15 -21.37
C GLU A 273 -8.24 21.73 -19.96
N LEU A 274 -7.27 22.55 -19.58
CA LEU A 274 -7.31 23.44 -18.42
C LEU A 274 -7.43 24.89 -18.90
N ASN A 275 -7.89 25.79 -18.04
CA ASN A 275 -8.11 27.20 -18.43
C ASN A 275 -6.86 27.88 -19.00
N HIS A 276 -5.68 27.42 -18.68
CA HIS A 276 -4.39 28.04 -19.00
C HIS A 276 -3.42 27.08 -19.73
N LEU A 277 -3.80 25.82 -19.92
CA LEU A 277 -2.90 24.77 -20.43
C LEU A 277 -3.71 23.64 -21.05
N THR A 278 -3.27 23.13 -22.19
CA THR A 278 -3.70 21.83 -22.74
C THR A 278 -2.65 20.78 -22.38
N ILE A 279 -3.07 19.68 -21.76
CA ILE A 279 -2.23 18.51 -21.50
C ILE A 279 -2.44 17.52 -22.65
N PRO A 280 -1.44 17.28 -23.50
CA PRO A 280 -1.61 16.40 -24.67
C PRO A 280 -1.88 14.95 -24.30
N ALA A 281 -2.54 14.21 -25.19
CA ALA A 281 -2.64 12.76 -25.14
C ALA A 281 -1.26 12.10 -25.08
N GLY A 282 -1.12 11.01 -24.30
CA GLY A 282 0.15 10.30 -24.08
C GLY A 282 1.04 10.93 -23.00
N THR A 283 0.61 12.03 -22.37
CA THR A 283 1.36 12.65 -21.27
C THR A 283 1.33 11.76 -20.01
N VAL A 284 2.50 11.55 -19.39
CA VAL A 284 2.60 10.85 -18.10
C VAL A 284 2.36 11.85 -16.98
N LEU A 285 1.28 11.62 -16.23
CA LEU A 285 0.91 12.41 -15.07
C LEU A 285 1.41 11.70 -13.80
N CYS A 286 2.08 12.43 -12.92
CA CYS A 286 2.54 11.93 -11.62
C CYS A 286 1.82 12.69 -10.50
N PHE A 287 0.77 12.12 -9.95
CA PHE A 287 0.03 12.70 -8.83
C PHE A 287 0.79 12.47 -7.53
N SER A 288 1.40 13.53 -7.00
CA SER A 288 2.12 13.50 -5.72
C SER A 288 1.13 13.67 -4.56
N TYR A 289 0.77 12.57 -3.93
CA TYR A 289 -0.13 12.59 -2.76
C TYR A 289 0.46 13.31 -1.54
N PRO A 290 1.77 13.22 -1.23
CA PRO A 290 2.36 14.00 -0.15
C PRO A 290 2.25 15.50 -0.36
N ASP A 291 2.62 15.98 -1.56
CA ASP A 291 2.56 17.40 -1.88
C ASP A 291 1.11 17.91 -1.91
N PHE A 292 0.19 17.07 -2.39
CA PHE A 292 -1.24 17.35 -2.33
C PHE A 292 -1.76 17.42 -0.90
N ALA A 293 -1.38 16.49 -0.03
CA ALA A 293 -1.79 16.49 1.37
C ALA A 293 -1.27 17.70 2.15
N GLU A 294 -0.05 18.16 1.83
CA GLU A 294 0.55 19.35 2.45
C GLU A 294 -0.13 20.64 2.02
N GLN A 295 -0.49 20.76 0.73
CA GLN A 295 -0.99 22.01 0.12
C GLN A 295 -2.52 22.12 0.11
N SER A 296 -3.27 20.99 0.25
CA SER A 296 -4.73 20.96 0.21
C SER A 296 -5.38 21.10 1.58
N THR A 297 -6.68 21.39 1.60
CA THR A 297 -7.50 21.30 2.81
C THR A 297 -7.81 19.82 3.15
N LYS A 298 -8.34 19.54 4.35
CA LYS A 298 -8.76 18.17 4.72
C LYS A 298 -9.86 17.65 3.82
N ASP A 299 -10.81 18.51 3.45
CA ASP A 299 -11.98 18.15 2.65
C ASP A 299 -11.62 17.85 1.19
N ASP A 300 -10.48 18.38 0.71
CA ASP A 300 -10.01 18.15 -0.64
C ASP A 300 -9.23 16.84 -0.79
N PHE A 301 -8.71 16.27 0.32
CA PHE A 301 -7.88 15.07 0.27
C PHE A 301 -8.69 13.84 -0.14
N ILE A 302 -8.14 13.03 -1.08
CA ILE A 302 -8.83 11.87 -1.69
C ILE A 302 -8.04 10.57 -1.49
N PRO A 303 -7.94 10.03 -0.28
CA PRO A 303 -7.08 8.86 0.03
C PRO A 303 -7.47 7.61 -0.78
N PHE A 304 -8.72 7.53 -1.23
CA PHE A 304 -9.25 6.41 -2.02
C PHE A 304 -9.54 6.78 -3.48
N GLY A 305 -8.98 7.88 -3.98
CA GLY A 305 -9.26 8.40 -5.30
C GLY A 305 -10.68 8.97 -5.41
N VAL A 306 -11.18 9.13 -6.65
CA VAL A 306 -12.50 9.71 -6.95
C VAL A 306 -13.40 8.68 -7.63
N ALA A 307 -14.71 8.77 -7.37
CA ALA A 307 -15.69 7.82 -7.91
C ALA A 307 -15.74 7.79 -9.45
N GLN A 308 -15.47 8.94 -10.06
CA GLN A 308 -15.52 9.14 -11.51
C GLN A 308 -14.37 8.46 -12.26
N ASN A 309 -13.24 8.22 -11.59
CA ASN A 309 -12.06 7.68 -12.25
C ASN A 309 -11.28 6.73 -11.34
N ARG A 310 -11.63 5.44 -11.40
CA ARG A 310 -10.92 4.32 -10.76
C ARG A 310 -10.74 4.51 -9.24
N ALA A 311 -11.85 4.77 -8.52
CA ALA A 311 -11.82 4.77 -7.07
C ALA A 311 -11.36 3.43 -6.51
N CYS A 312 -10.68 3.47 -5.36
CA CYS A 312 -10.32 2.27 -4.63
C CYS A 312 -11.56 1.41 -4.35
N PRO A 313 -11.57 0.14 -4.74
CA PRO A 313 -12.72 -0.74 -4.50
C PRO A 313 -12.98 -0.99 -3.00
N ALA A 314 -11.95 -0.87 -2.16
CA ALA A 314 -12.03 -1.06 -0.71
C ALA A 314 -12.42 0.22 0.06
N ARG A 315 -12.78 1.33 -0.59
CA ARG A 315 -13.09 2.61 0.08
C ARG A 315 -14.19 2.51 1.14
N GLY A 316 -15.16 1.59 0.96
CA GLY A 316 -16.23 1.35 1.93
C GLY A 316 -15.87 0.34 3.02
N LEU A 317 -14.85 -0.48 2.80
CA LEU A 317 -14.39 -1.54 3.70
C LEU A 317 -13.22 -1.09 4.59
N ALA A 318 -12.27 -0.36 4.03
CA ALA A 318 -11.01 -0.05 4.72
C ALA A 318 -11.19 0.78 6.01
N PRO A 319 -11.89 1.93 6.04
CA PRO A 319 -12.02 2.72 7.27
C PRO A 319 -12.71 1.97 8.42
N PRO A 320 -13.88 1.29 8.23
CA PRO A 320 -14.53 0.57 9.32
C PRO A 320 -13.69 -0.61 9.84
N THR A 321 -12.98 -1.33 8.96
CA THR A 321 -12.10 -2.42 9.39
C THR A 321 -10.87 -1.90 10.15
N MET A 322 -10.26 -0.80 9.70
CA MET A 322 -9.16 -0.13 10.42
C MET A 322 -9.61 0.32 11.82
N ARG A 323 -10.82 0.88 11.94
CA ARG A 323 -11.42 1.27 13.23
C ARG A 323 -11.46 0.08 14.19
N VAL A 324 -12.04 -1.03 13.75
CA VAL A 324 -12.18 -2.23 14.59
C VAL A 324 -10.82 -2.77 15.03
N VAL A 325 -9.86 -2.88 14.11
CA VAL A 325 -8.52 -3.37 14.46
C VAL A 325 -7.83 -2.44 15.46
N ALA A 326 -7.92 -1.12 15.26
CA ALA A 326 -7.32 -0.16 16.19
C ALA A 326 -7.95 -0.25 17.58
N GLN A 327 -9.27 -0.36 17.67
CA GLN A 327 -9.99 -0.55 18.93
C GLN A 327 -9.58 -1.85 19.63
N GLU A 328 -9.45 -2.95 18.91
CA GLU A 328 -9.00 -4.23 19.46
C GLU A 328 -7.57 -4.20 20.00
N VAL A 329 -6.65 -3.50 19.29
CA VAL A 329 -5.29 -3.28 19.76
C VAL A 329 -5.27 -2.43 21.04
N LEU A 330 -5.99 -1.28 21.03
CA LEU A 330 -6.02 -0.35 22.18
C LEU A 330 -6.74 -0.92 23.40
N ARG A 331 -7.68 -1.84 23.21
CA ARG A 331 -8.32 -2.56 24.29
C ARG A 331 -7.34 -3.47 25.05
N ARG A 332 -6.40 -4.09 24.36
CA ARG A 332 -5.43 -5.04 24.92
C ARG A 332 -4.15 -4.38 25.40
N PHE A 333 -3.67 -3.37 24.66
CA PHE A 333 -2.34 -2.81 24.84
C PHE A 333 -2.33 -1.30 24.96
N SER A 334 -1.38 -0.81 25.72
CA SER A 334 -0.84 0.55 25.60
C SER A 334 0.38 0.51 24.68
N LEU A 335 0.50 1.48 23.80
CA LEU A 335 1.51 1.57 22.76
C LEU A 335 2.51 2.66 23.10
N ALA A 336 3.80 2.44 22.85
CA ALA A 336 4.80 3.51 22.93
C ALA A 336 5.91 3.29 21.91
N SER A 337 6.32 4.34 21.21
CA SER A 337 7.44 4.31 20.27
C SER A 337 8.24 5.60 20.27
N THR A 338 9.56 5.47 20.09
CA THR A 338 10.49 6.57 19.86
C THR A 338 11.17 6.48 18.50
N ALA A 339 10.68 5.59 17.62
CA ALA A 339 11.18 5.46 16.26
C ALA A 339 10.76 6.65 15.39
N ALA A 340 11.55 6.95 14.36
CA ALA A 340 11.16 7.93 13.38
C ALA A 340 9.94 7.42 12.59
N HIS A 341 8.89 8.23 12.56
CA HIS A 341 7.71 7.94 11.76
C HIS A 341 7.84 8.61 10.40
N THR A 342 8.13 7.81 9.39
CA THR A 342 8.21 8.27 8.01
C THR A 342 7.11 7.62 7.18
N ARG A 343 6.74 8.26 6.09
CA ARG A 343 5.71 7.74 5.17
C ARG A 343 5.93 6.30 4.71
N SER A 344 7.17 5.87 4.56
CA SER A 344 7.45 4.52 4.06
C SER A 344 7.58 3.45 5.14
N ILE A 345 7.65 3.82 6.42
CA ILE A 345 7.95 2.92 7.57
C ILE A 345 8.97 1.83 7.20
N PRO A 346 10.19 2.18 6.80
CA PRO A 346 11.17 1.18 6.36
C PRO A 346 11.54 0.21 7.49
N ASN A 347 11.46 0.65 8.74
CA ASN A 347 11.71 -0.10 9.97
C ASN A 347 10.54 -0.99 10.42
N ARG A 348 9.46 -1.07 9.65
CA ARG A 348 8.24 -1.85 9.94
C ARG A 348 7.46 -1.39 11.16
N GLY A 349 7.70 -0.15 11.66
CA GLY A 349 7.00 0.43 12.81
C GLY A 349 7.30 -0.28 14.13
N PRO A 350 8.53 -0.13 14.69
CA PRO A 350 8.84 -0.72 15.99
C PRO A 350 8.07 -0.01 17.10
N VAL A 351 7.41 -0.79 17.95
CA VAL A 351 6.59 -0.30 19.06
C VAL A 351 6.77 -1.22 20.27
N LEU A 352 6.68 -0.62 21.46
CA LEU A 352 6.57 -1.35 22.71
C LEU A 352 5.09 -1.55 23.05
N LEU A 353 4.64 -2.79 23.04
CA LEU A 353 3.33 -3.19 23.54
C LEU A 353 3.42 -3.46 25.05
N THR A 354 2.55 -2.83 25.81
CA THR A 354 2.43 -3.03 27.27
C THR A 354 0.98 -3.41 27.57
N PRO A 355 0.70 -4.37 28.46
CA PRO A 355 -0.68 -4.68 28.83
C PRO A 355 -1.40 -3.41 29.30
N ARG A 356 -2.67 -3.27 28.93
CA ARG A 356 -3.45 -2.09 29.28
C ARG A 356 -3.43 -1.84 30.79
N GLY A 357 -3.17 -0.59 31.19
CA GLY A 357 -3.04 -0.19 32.59
C GLY A 357 -1.66 -0.37 33.22
N ALA A 358 -0.72 -1.05 32.54
CA ALA A 358 0.66 -1.16 32.99
C ALA A 358 1.54 0.02 32.51
N ARG A 359 2.57 0.38 33.28
CA ARG A 359 3.49 1.45 32.91
C ARG A 359 4.52 0.99 31.88
N HIS A 360 4.80 1.82 30.89
CA HIS A 360 5.87 1.57 29.92
C HIS A 360 7.26 1.58 30.58
N ARG A 361 8.10 0.62 30.19
CA ARG A 361 9.52 0.58 30.61
C ARG A 361 10.33 1.51 29.71
N ARG A 362 11.15 2.42 30.30
CA ARG A 362 11.98 3.37 29.54
C ARG A 362 13.11 2.75 28.74
N ARG A 363 13.72 1.66 29.23
CA ARG A 363 14.86 1.01 28.56
C ARG A 363 14.55 0.52 27.13
N PRO A 364 13.44 -0.19 26.83
CA PRO A 364 13.09 -0.57 25.47
C PRO A 364 12.91 0.63 24.53
N LEU A 365 12.36 1.74 25.01
CA LEU A 365 12.16 2.95 24.21
C LEU A 365 13.47 3.58 23.77
N VAL A 366 14.45 3.67 24.67
CA VAL A 366 15.81 4.13 24.31
C VAL A 366 16.42 3.20 23.26
N TRP A 367 16.25 1.88 23.42
CA TRP A 367 16.73 0.90 22.47
C TRP A 367 16.08 1.04 21.09
N ILE A 368 14.76 1.32 21.03
CA ILE A 368 14.07 1.62 19.76
C ILE A 368 14.77 2.78 19.05
N ALA A 369 15.00 3.92 19.74
CA ALA A 369 15.59 5.09 19.14
C ALA A 369 17.00 4.84 18.60
N VAL A 370 17.86 4.13 19.34
CA VAL A 370 19.22 3.80 18.92
C VAL A 370 19.22 2.86 17.70
N ARG A 371 18.44 1.78 17.80
CA ARG A 371 18.34 0.78 16.75
C ARG A 371 17.73 1.35 15.46
N ASP A 372 16.71 2.18 15.57
CA ASP A 372 16.05 2.79 14.42
C ASP A 372 17.01 3.65 13.60
N ARG A 373 17.79 4.51 14.25
CA ARG A 373 18.83 5.31 13.57
C ARG A 373 19.89 4.48 12.87
N TRP A 374 20.33 3.38 13.49
CA TRP A 374 21.27 2.47 12.88
C TRP A 374 20.67 1.74 11.67
N GLU A 375 19.44 1.27 11.82
CA GLU A 375 18.71 0.62 10.74
C GLU A 375 18.49 1.56 9.55
N ASP A 376 18.23 2.85 9.76
CA ASP A 376 18.07 3.83 8.69
C ASP A 376 19.32 3.98 7.82
N VAL A 377 20.50 4.02 8.44
CA VAL A 377 21.77 4.07 7.70
C VAL A 377 21.93 2.82 6.84
N TRP A 378 21.84 1.65 7.45
CA TRP A 378 22.00 0.38 6.74
C TRP A 378 20.99 0.22 5.60
N ARG A 379 19.74 0.53 5.86
CA ARG A 379 18.66 0.42 4.86
C ARG A 379 18.85 1.38 3.70
N SER A 380 19.35 2.58 3.94
CA SER A 380 19.65 3.52 2.86
C SER A 380 20.58 2.91 1.83
N PHE A 381 21.65 2.25 2.29
CA PHE A 381 22.55 1.54 1.39
C PHE A 381 21.91 0.32 0.72
N ALA A 382 21.18 -0.49 1.48
CA ALA A 382 20.43 -1.62 0.91
C ALA A 382 19.46 -1.15 -0.18
N GLN A 383 18.74 -0.06 0.07
CA GLN A 383 17.83 0.54 -0.90
C GLN A 383 18.54 1.11 -2.13
N LEU A 384 19.73 1.68 -1.98
CA LEU A 384 20.52 2.13 -3.11
C LEU A 384 20.93 0.93 -4.00
N VAL A 385 21.45 -0.12 -3.41
CA VAL A 385 21.93 -1.31 -4.15
C VAL A 385 20.75 -2.06 -4.80
N PHE A 386 19.77 -2.48 -4.00
CA PHE A 386 18.64 -3.26 -4.52
C PHE A 386 17.70 -2.43 -5.39
N GLY A 387 17.51 -1.15 -5.07
CA GLY A 387 16.71 -0.24 -5.89
C GLY A 387 17.32 -0.05 -7.27
N THR A 388 18.62 0.22 -7.34
CA THR A 388 19.33 0.36 -8.62
C THR A 388 19.27 -0.94 -9.42
N TYR A 389 19.55 -2.09 -8.77
CA TYR A 389 19.44 -3.39 -9.41
C TYR A 389 18.03 -3.62 -10.01
N MET A 390 16.97 -3.40 -9.22
CA MET A 390 15.59 -3.68 -9.66
C MET A 390 15.15 -2.73 -10.78
N VAL A 391 15.55 -1.45 -10.74
CA VAL A 391 15.23 -0.51 -11.83
C VAL A 391 15.91 -0.93 -13.12
N LEU A 392 17.19 -1.31 -13.08
CA LEU A 392 17.93 -1.78 -14.26
C LEU A 392 17.36 -3.11 -14.79
N ASP A 393 17.02 -4.04 -13.88
CA ASP A 393 16.43 -5.32 -14.28
C ASP A 393 15.01 -5.15 -14.85
N ALA A 394 14.21 -4.25 -14.31
CA ALA A 394 12.90 -3.89 -14.85
C ALA A 394 13.00 -3.35 -16.27
N ARG A 395 13.95 -2.46 -16.52
CA ARG A 395 14.22 -1.91 -17.86
C ARG A 395 14.74 -2.97 -18.84
N ARG A 396 15.60 -3.89 -18.35
CA ARG A 396 16.10 -5.01 -19.16
C ARG A 396 14.98 -5.98 -19.55
N GLN A 397 14.07 -6.28 -18.62
CA GLN A 397 12.97 -7.21 -18.89
C GLN A 397 11.85 -6.58 -19.71
N ALA A 398 11.64 -5.27 -19.61
CA ALA A 398 10.63 -4.49 -20.35
C ALA A 398 9.26 -5.18 -20.42
N LEU A 399 8.78 -5.69 -19.26
CA LEU A 399 7.61 -6.59 -19.19
C LEU A 399 6.35 -5.97 -19.76
N CYS A 400 6.08 -4.72 -19.40
CA CYS A 400 4.92 -3.98 -19.87
C CYS A 400 5.03 -3.70 -21.38
N SER A 401 6.16 -3.17 -21.82
CA SER A 401 6.41 -2.85 -23.22
C SER A 401 6.33 -4.09 -24.11
N THR A 402 6.88 -5.22 -23.66
CA THR A 402 6.83 -6.50 -24.38
C THR A 402 5.41 -7.05 -24.49
N TYR A 403 4.62 -6.96 -23.41
CA TYR A 403 3.22 -7.40 -23.39
C TYR A 403 2.38 -6.66 -24.45
N PHE A 404 2.48 -5.34 -24.51
CA PHE A 404 1.72 -4.54 -25.48
C PHE A 404 2.27 -4.64 -26.91
N ALA A 405 3.58 -4.88 -27.09
CA ALA A 405 4.16 -5.12 -28.44
C ALA A 405 3.69 -6.45 -29.03
N GLY A 406 3.38 -7.46 -28.21
CA GLY A 406 2.83 -8.75 -28.62
C GLY A 406 1.37 -8.71 -29.11
N GLY A 407 0.75 -7.54 -29.22
CA GLY A 407 -0.63 -7.38 -29.70
C GLY A 407 -1.71 -7.72 -28.67
N ASN A 408 -1.35 -7.94 -27.44
CA ASN A 408 -2.30 -8.12 -26.33
C ASN A 408 -2.99 -6.77 -26.05
N ARG A 409 -4.29 -6.71 -26.31
CA ARG A 409 -5.15 -5.51 -26.14
C ARG A 409 -6.00 -5.59 -24.89
#